data_d0db1ff7734ecc12bf491e3ebe178239
#
_entry.id   d0db1ff7734ecc12bf491e3ebe178239
#
_cell.length_a   1.000
_cell.length_b   1.000
_cell.length_c   1.000
_cell.angle_alpha   90.00
_cell.angle_beta   90.00
_cell.angle_gamma   90.00
#
_symmetry.space_group_name_H-M   'P 1'
#
loop_
_entity.id
_entity.type
_entity.pdbx_description
1 polymer ?
#
loop_
_entity_poly.entity_id
_entity_poly.type
_entity_poly.pdbx_seq_one_letter_code
_entity_poly.pdbx_strand_id
1 'polypeptide(L)'
;AYNDGCANGNDPFGRTKQEVAMANGPFYAVKTVPYVMITCGGPMMTKNCEVLNSDGLVIEGVYMAGEIVGMANVGGRNSIGGMGHGNCLVWGKKAAEVIAAKLGK
;
A
#
# COMPACT_ATOMS: atom_id res chain seq x y z
N ALA A 1 25.83 8.79 19.83
CA ALA A 1 24.74 9.65 19.34
C ALA A 1 23.35 9.06 19.65
N TYR A 2 23.01 7.83 19.11
CA TYR A 2 21.66 7.28 19.35
C TYR A 2 21.35 7.03 20.84
N ASN A 3 22.25 6.37 21.57
CA ASN A 3 22.05 6.09 23.00
C ASN A 3 22.04 7.38 23.83
N ASP A 4 22.83 8.38 23.45
CA ASP A 4 22.82 9.70 24.10
C ASP A 4 21.46 10.40 23.86
N GLY A 5 20.90 10.24 22.67
CA GLY A 5 19.57 10.71 22.34
C GLY A 5 18.48 10.05 23.19
N CYS A 6 18.59 8.73 23.45
CA CYS A 6 17.68 8.02 24.36
C CYS A 6 17.74 8.57 25.79
N ALA A 7 18.93 8.93 26.26
CA ALA A 7 19.13 9.43 27.62
C ALA A 7 18.71 10.90 27.80
N ASN A 8 19.00 11.74 26.80
CA ASN A 8 18.95 13.20 26.93
C ASN A 8 17.90 13.87 26.00
N GLY A 9 17.21 13.12 25.18
CA GLY A 9 16.28 13.66 24.17
C GLY A 9 16.94 14.42 23.03
N ASN A 10 18.27 14.37 22.93
CA ASN A 10 19.05 15.06 21.90
C ASN A 10 19.47 14.10 20.79
N ASP A 11 18.86 14.25 19.62
CA ASP A 11 19.29 13.52 18.42
C ASP A 11 19.76 14.50 17.34
N PRO A 12 21.01 14.39 16.88
CA PRO A 12 21.55 15.24 15.82
C PRO A 12 20.79 15.10 14.49
N PHE A 13 20.01 14.03 14.30
CA PHE A 13 19.18 13.81 13.12
C PHE A 13 17.69 14.17 13.31
N GLY A 14 17.33 14.76 14.45
CA GLY A 14 15.97 15.23 14.72
C GLY A 14 14.93 14.12 14.93
N ARG A 15 15.35 12.93 15.35
CA ARG A 15 14.41 11.85 15.70
C ARG A 15 13.65 12.20 16.98
N THR A 16 12.35 12.07 16.97
CA THR A 16 11.46 12.40 18.10
C THR A 16 11.11 11.19 18.97
N LYS A 17 11.45 9.97 18.53
CA LYS A 17 11.18 8.73 19.26
C LYS A 17 12.45 7.89 19.38
N GLN A 18 13.03 7.91 20.55
CA GLN A 18 14.22 7.14 20.93
C GLN A 18 13.95 6.50 22.29
N GLU A 19 13.16 5.44 22.28
CA GLU A 19 12.62 4.87 23.53
C GLU A 19 13.56 3.89 24.20
N VAL A 20 14.36 3.16 23.41
CA VAL A 20 15.22 2.07 23.94
C VAL A 20 16.66 2.23 23.47
N ALA A 21 17.58 2.38 24.42
CA ALA A 21 19.00 2.40 24.13
C ALA A 21 19.51 1.03 23.68
N MET A 22 20.40 1.04 22.70
CA MET A 22 21.14 -0.16 22.27
C MET A 22 22.36 -0.36 23.20
N ALA A 23 22.13 -1.01 24.34
CA ALA A 23 23.16 -1.15 25.38
C ALA A 23 23.94 -2.48 25.32
N ASN A 24 23.26 -3.58 24.98
CA ASN A 24 23.81 -4.91 25.03
C ASN A 24 23.73 -5.60 23.66
N GLY A 25 24.89 -6.19 23.23
CA GLY A 25 24.95 -6.99 22.01
C GLY A 25 24.47 -8.43 22.21
N PRO A 26 24.47 -9.21 21.10
CA PRO A 26 25.06 -8.88 19.79
C PRO A 26 24.22 -7.93 18.96
N PHE A 27 24.88 -7.07 18.15
CA PHE A 27 24.23 -6.16 17.21
C PHE A 27 24.39 -6.68 15.79
N TYR A 28 23.35 -6.49 14.98
CA TYR A 28 23.33 -6.89 13.58
C TYR A 28 23.14 -5.65 12.71
N ALA A 29 24.01 -5.47 11.72
CA ALA A 29 23.89 -4.40 10.74
C ALA A 29 23.49 -4.98 9.38
N VAL A 30 22.43 -4.44 8.79
CA VAL A 30 21.96 -4.82 7.46
C VAL A 30 22.03 -3.58 6.57
N LYS A 31 22.72 -3.73 5.44
CA LYS A 31 22.74 -2.68 4.41
C LYS A 31 21.36 -2.61 3.75
N THR A 32 20.73 -1.46 3.84
CA THR A 32 19.46 -1.18 3.15
C THR A 32 19.67 -0.20 2.02
N VAL A 33 18.92 -0.35 0.95
CA VAL A 33 18.91 0.54 -0.20
C VAL A 33 17.47 0.97 -0.49
N PRO A 34 17.24 2.16 -1.07
CA PRO A 34 15.92 2.56 -1.53
C PRO A 34 15.39 1.57 -2.56
N TYR A 35 14.13 1.19 -2.42
CA TYR A 35 13.48 0.26 -3.31
C TYR A 35 12.01 0.66 -3.52
N VAL A 36 11.56 0.62 -4.78
CA VAL A 36 10.15 0.85 -5.12
C VAL A 36 9.45 -0.51 -5.20
N MET A 37 8.54 -0.76 -4.29
CA MET A 37 7.88 -2.05 -4.13
C MET A 37 6.40 -2.01 -4.54
N ILE A 38 5.79 -0.83 -4.58
CA ILE A 38 4.34 -0.69 -4.77
C ILE A 38 4.07 0.44 -5.75
N THR A 39 3.14 0.22 -6.67
CA THR A 39 2.60 1.25 -7.54
C THR A 39 1.41 1.92 -6.84
N CYS A 40 1.55 3.21 -6.52
CA CYS A 40 0.49 3.95 -5.85
C CYS A 40 -0.60 4.46 -6.81
N GLY A 41 -0.25 4.73 -8.07
CA GLY A 41 -1.19 5.14 -9.12
C GLY A 41 -1.83 3.96 -9.83
N GLY A 42 -2.97 4.20 -10.45
CA GLY A 42 -3.66 3.21 -11.26
C GLY A 42 -4.85 3.84 -11.98
N PRO A 43 -5.47 3.16 -12.96
CA PRO A 43 -6.71 3.62 -13.57
C PRO A 43 -7.80 3.83 -12.51
N MET A 44 -8.73 4.72 -12.79
CA MET A 44 -9.90 4.86 -11.94
C MET A 44 -10.91 3.74 -12.20
N MET A 45 -11.62 3.31 -11.17
CA MET A 45 -12.67 2.31 -11.28
C MET A 45 -13.90 2.65 -10.46
N THR A 46 -15.03 2.04 -10.82
CA THR A 46 -16.23 2.04 -10.01
C THR A 46 -16.11 1.06 -8.83
N LYS A 47 -17.04 1.16 -7.86
CA LYS A 47 -17.20 0.16 -6.79
C LYS A 47 -17.50 -1.27 -7.30
N ASN A 48 -17.83 -1.40 -8.57
CA ASN A 48 -18.09 -2.67 -9.25
C ASN A 48 -16.87 -3.17 -10.05
N CYS A 49 -15.69 -2.63 -9.81
CA CYS A 49 -14.44 -2.96 -10.49
C CYS A 49 -14.39 -2.61 -11.99
N GLU A 50 -15.35 -1.83 -12.50
CA GLU A 50 -15.38 -1.39 -13.90
C GLU A 50 -14.40 -0.23 -14.10
N VAL A 51 -13.57 -0.31 -15.14
CA VAL A 51 -12.57 0.73 -15.45
C VAL A 51 -13.26 1.96 -16.03
N LEU A 52 -12.79 3.14 -15.61
CA LEU A 52 -13.24 4.43 -16.13
C LEU A 52 -12.26 4.99 -17.16
N ASN A 53 -12.76 5.62 -18.20
CA ASN A 53 -11.96 6.39 -19.15
C ASN A 53 -11.60 7.79 -18.58
N SER A 54 -10.89 8.61 -19.36
CA SER A 54 -10.50 9.98 -18.98
C SER A 54 -11.68 10.91 -18.66
N ASP A 55 -12.85 10.63 -19.20
CA ASP A 55 -14.07 11.42 -19.00
C ASP A 55 -14.89 10.94 -17.80
N GLY A 56 -14.39 9.93 -17.08
CA GLY A 56 -15.07 9.32 -15.95
C GLY A 56 -16.19 8.36 -16.32
N LEU A 57 -16.27 7.95 -17.59
CA LEU A 57 -17.29 7.01 -18.08
C LEU A 57 -16.75 5.57 -18.02
N VAL A 58 -17.65 4.62 -17.75
CA VAL A 58 -17.31 3.20 -17.71
C VAL A 58 -16.90 2.72 -19.10
N ILE A 59 -15.77 2.02 -19.17
CA ILE A 59 -15.36 1.27 -20.36
C ILE A 59 -16.04 -0.10 -20.27
N GLU A 60 -17.02 -0.32 -21.12
CA GLU A 60 -17.82 -1.53 -21.09
C GLU A 60 -16.98 -2.80 -21.30
N GLY A 61 -17.22 -3.83 -20.49
CA GLY A 61 -16.52 -5.09 -20.56
C GLY A 61 -15.11 -5.09 -19.94
N VAL A 62 -14.62 -3.95 -19.45
CA VAL A 62 -13.28 -3.86 -18.85
C VAL A 62 -13.38 -3.75 -17.33
N TYR A 63 -12.76 -4.71 -16.66
CA TYR A 63 -12.69 -4.79 -15.20
C TYR A 63 -11.26 -4.82 -14.74
N MET A 64 -10.99 -4.37 -13.51
CA MET A 64 -9.66 -4.48 -12.92
C MET A 64 -9.70 -4.88 -11.45
N ALA A 65 -8.67 -5.58 -11.03
CA ALA A 65 -8.48 -6.00 -9.65
C ALA A 65 -6.99 -6.13 -9.31
N GLY A 66 -6.66 -6.12 -8.04
CA GLY A 66 -5.30 -6.31 -7.56
C GLY A 66 -4.49 -5.02 -7.49
N GLU A 67 -3.17 -5.12 -7.61
CA GLU A 67 -2.27 -3.98 -7.44
C GLU A 67 -2.46 -2.89 -8.51
N ILE A 68 -2.92 -3.25 -9.71
CA ILE A 68 -3.22 -2.31 -10.79
C ILE A 68 -4.27 -1.26 -10.38
N VAL A 69 -5.13 -1.57 -9.42
CA VAL A 69 -6.10 -0.61 -8.85
C VAL A 69 -5.39 0.59 -8.23
N GLY A 70 -4.11 0.41 -7.85
CA GLY A 70 -3.31 1.42 -7.20
C GLY A 70 -3.66 1.60 -5.72
N MET A 71 -2.64 1.71 -4.89
CA MET A 71 -2.81 1.89 -3.44
C MET A 71 -3.56 3.18 -3.11
N ALA A 72 -3.33 4.25 -3.89
CA ALA A 72 -3.95 5.56 -3.67
C ALA A 72 -5.47 5.55 -3.88
N ASN A 73 -5.99 4.69 -4.76
CA ASN A 73 -7.43 4.57 -4.99
C ASN A 73 -8.18 3.92 -3.83
N VAL A 74 -7.50 3.14 -3.00
CA VAL A 74 -8.11 2.39 -1.89
C VAL A 74 -7.71 2.95 -0.52
N GLY A 75 -6.44 3.28 -0.35
CA GLY A 75 -5.87 3.69 0.94
C GLY A 75 -5.40 5.15 1.00
N GLY A 76 -5.60 5.93 -0.06
CA GLY A 76 -5.07 7.27 -0.17
C GLY A 76 -3.53 7.27 -0.19
N ARG A 77 -2.90 8.12 0.64
CA ARG A 77 -1.43 8.21 0.73
C ARG A 77 -0.82 7.26 1.76
N ASN A 78 -1.63 6.42 2.39
CA ASN A 78 -1.17 5.50 3.41
C ASN A 78 -0.82 4.14 2.81
N SER A 79 0.35 3.63 3.16
CA SER A 79 0.73 2.25 2.87
C SER A 79 0.64 1.43 4.15
N ILE A 80 -0.20 0.42 4.14
CA ILE A 80 -0.38 -0.51 5.26
C ILE A 80 0.10 -1.89 4.81
N GLY A 81 0.87 -2.57 5.66
CA GLY A 81 1.33 -3.94 5.37
C GLY A 81 0.16 -4.87 5.04
N GLY A 82 0.32 -5.68 3.98
CA GLY A 82 -0.70 -6.61 3.52
C GLY A 82 -1.72 -6.07 2.51
N MET A 83 -1.76 -4.76 2.27
CA MET A 83 -2.72 -4.17 1.33
C MET A 83 -2.57 -4.70 -0.10
N GLY A 84 -1.36 -4.95 -0.58
CA GLY A 84 -1.15 -5.52 -1.93
C GLY A 84 -1.88 -6.85 -2.10
N HIS A 85 -1.67 -7.79 -1.19
CA HIS A 85 -2.38 -9.08 -1.20
C HIS A 85 -3.87 -8.92 -0.92
N GLY A 86 -4.24 -8.05 0.03
CA GLY A 86 -5.64 -7.76 0.34
C GLY A 86 -6.40 -7.25 -0.87
N ASN A 87 -5.83 -6.33 -1.62
CA ASN A 87 -6.42 -5.81 -2.85
C ASN A 87 -6.61 -6.90 -3.92
N CYS A 88 -5.64 -7.81 -4.07
CA CYS A 88 -5.78 -8.91 -5.02
C CYS A 88 -6.96 -9.83 -4.65
N LEU A 89 -7.08 -10.20 -3.38
CA LEU A 89 -8.13 -11.11 -2.91
C LEU A 89 -9.52 -10.45 -2.92
N VAL A 90 -9.64 -9.26 -2.35
CA VAL A 90 -10.93 -8.59 -2.19
C VAL A 90 -11.49 -8.15 -3.53
N TRP A 91 -10.70 -7.42 -4.32
CA TRP A 91 -11.16 -6.92 -5.61
C TRP A 91 -11.28 -8.02 -6.66
N GLY A 92 -10.43 -9.06 -6.62
CA GLY A 92 -10.56 -10.22 -7.48
C GLY A 92 -11.88 -10.96 -7.25
N LYS A 93 -12.24 -11.21 -5.99
CA LYS A 93 -13.53 -11.80 -5.62
C LYS A 93 -14.69 -10.90 -6.08
N LYS A 94 -14.62 -9.60 -5.79
CA LYS A 94 -15.68 -8.65 -6.15
C LYS A 94 -15.89 -8.56 -7.66
N ALA A 95 -14.82 -8.48 -8.44
CA ALA A 95 -14.89 -8.47 -9.90
C ALA A 95 -15.56 -9.74 -10.45
N ALA A 96 -15.18 -10.91 -9.92
CA ALA A 96 -15.78 -12.18 -10.31
C ALA A 96 -17.29 -12.23 -10.03
N GLU A 97 -17.72 -11.79 -8.85
CA GLU A 97 -19.14 -11.72 -8.47
C GLU A 97 -19.94 -10.79 -9.39
N VAL A 98 -19.39 -9.61 -9.70
CA VAL A 98 -20.04 -8.63 -10.60
C VAL A 98 -20.17 -9.18 -12.02
N ILE A 99 -19.10 -9.80 -12.53
CA ILE A 99 -19.11 -10.37 -13.88
C ILE A 99 -20.09 -11.55 -13.96
N ALA A 100 -20.07 -12.45 -12.97
CA ALA A 100 -21.01 -13.57 -12.92
C ALA A 100 -22.45 -13.11 -12.90
N ALA A 101 -22.78 -12.11 -12.09
CA ALA A 101 -24.13 -11.54 -12.04
C ALA A 101 -24.58 -10.92 -13.38
N LYS A 102 -23.66 -10.25 -14.10
CA LYS A 102 -23.94 -9.71 -15.44
C LYS A 102 -24.16 -10.80 -16.49
N LEU A 103 -23.54 -11.96 -16.33
CA LEU A 103 -23.69 -13.10 -17.21
C LEU A 103 -24.87 -14.02 -16.84
N GLY A 104 -25.63 -13.67 -15.81
CA GLY A 104 -26.76 -14.47 -15.33
C GLY A 104 -26.37 -15.80 -14.67
N LYS A 105 -25.16 -15.82 -14.07
CA LYS A 105 -24.61 -16.99 -13.38
C LYS A 105 -24.57 -16.80 -11.88
#